data_fb20217e7223e015e8876b4c75d6a041
#
_entry.id   fb20217e7223e015e8876b4c75d6a041
#
_cell.length_a   1.000
_cell.length_b   1.000
_cell.length_c   1.000
_cell.angle_alpha   90.00
_cell.angle_beta   90.00
_cell.angle_gamma   90.00
#
_symmetry.space_group_name_H-M   'P 1'
#
loop_
_entity.id
_entity.type
_entity.pdbx_description
1 polymer ?
#
loop_
_entity_poly.entity_id
_entity_poly.type
_entity_poly.pdbx_seq_one_letter_code
_entity_poly.pdbx_strand_id
1 'polypeptide(L)'
;MKRIKLWMQTAILVTCGLVTVNICLISCKGTHTQGDNSVKQVQSTELIRTSQSWDGVELPDYFQGRPELVAVKYEFPAGQKLGWHHHPVMNYGVLVQGELTIIGQDGKEKVVHEGEAVVEMVNTIHHGENRGTKPVILYMFYLSQKDLPLAVQHPEIPLE
;
A
#
# COMPACT_ATOMS: atom_id res chain seq x y z
N MET A 1 -47.72 -23.95 28.28
CA MET A 1 -48.16 -25.32 28.73
C MET A 1 -47.46 -26.35 27.86
N LYS A 2 -47.00 -27.47 28.48
CA LYS A 2 -46.40 -28.72 27.93
C LYS A 2 -44.89 -28.61 27.69
N ARG A 3 -44.09 -29.25 28.38
CA ARG A 3 -43.87 -30.39 29.31
C ARG A 3 -42.43 -30.89 28.99
N ILE A 4 -41.64 -30.81 30.02
CA ILE A 4 -40.31 -31.39 30.22
C ILE A 4 -40.44 -32.92 30.14
N LYS A 5 -39.51 -33.61 29.46
CA LYS A 5 -39.26 -35.03 29.69
C LYS A 5 -37.77 -35.25 29.97
N LEU A 6 -37.54 -35.49 31.23
CA LEU A 6 -36.36 -36.02 31.86
C LEU A 6 -36.32 -37.53 31.60
N TRP A 7 -35.19 -38.08 31.14
CA TRP A 7 -34.91 -39.51 31.19
C TRP A 7 -33.54 -39.74 31.83
N MET A 8 -33.65 -40.26 33.08
CA MET A 8 -32.59 -40.94 33.81
C MET A 8 -32.57 -42.40 33.39
N GLN A 9 -31.40 -43.01 33.20
CA GLN A 9 -31.13 -44.45 33.43
C GLN A 9 -29.62 -44.65 33.37
N THR A 10 -29.11 -44.97 34.48
CA THR A 10 -28.73 -46.19 35.19
C THR A 10 -27.36 -46.75 34.80
N ALA A 11 -26.48 -46.67 35.78
CA ALA A 11 -25.16 -47.27 35.84
C ALA A 11 -25.22 -48.83 35.81
N ILE A 12 -24.30 -49.44 35.09
CA ILE A 12 -23.93 -50.85 35.34
C ILE A 12 -22.44 -50.88 35.55
N LEU A 13 -22.05 -51.19 36.77
CA LEU A 13 -20.70 -51.61 37.18
C LEU A 13 -20.51 -53.08 36.76
N VAL A 14 -19.47 -53.33 36.00
CA VAL A 14 -18.90 -54.68 35.88
C VAL A 14 -17.42 -54.60 36.19
N THR A 15 -17.08 -55.13 37.35
CA THR A 15 -15.72 -55.41 37.81
C THR A 15 -15.26 -56.74 37.24
N CYS A 16 -14.15 -56.82 36.53
CA CYS A 16 -13.41 -58.06 36.45
C CYS A 16 -11.95 -57.80 36.02
N GLY A 17 -11.07 -58.23 36.91
CA GLY A 17 -9.83 -58.94 36.62
C GLY A 17 -8.60 -58.16 36.13
N LEU A 18 -7.66 -57.95 37.07
CA LEU A 18 -6.27 -57.60 36.81
C LEU A 18 -5.53 -58.65 35.92
N VAL A 19 -4.90 -58.19 34.87
CA VAL A 19 -3.62 -58.74 34.41
C VAL A 19 -2.76 -57.57 33.87
N THR A 20 -1.75 -57.24 34.66
CA THR A 20 -0.73 -56.24 34.24
C THR A 20 0.32 -56.95 33.38
N VAL A 21 0.31 -56.70 32.08
CA VAL A 21 1.46 -56.99 31.21
C VAL A 21 2.13 -55.63 30.91
N ASN A 22 3.27 -55.41 31.55
CA ASN A 22 4.15 -54.28 31.23
C ASN A 22 4.87 -54.56 29.90
N ILE A 23 4.31 -54.10 28.81
CA ILE A 23 5.05 -54.01 27.54
C ILE A 23 5.66 -52.62 27.46
N CYS A 24 6.96 -52.56 27.72
CA CYS A 24 7.77 -51.35 27.51
C CYS A 24 7.90 -51.10 26.01
N LEU A 25 6.96 -50.38 25.42
CA LEU A 25 7.10 -49.85 24.06
C LEU A 25 7.99 -48.63 24.10
N ILE A 26 9.25 -48.81 23.73
CA ILE A 26 10.15 -47.71 23.40
C ILE A 26 9.61 -47.03 22.15
N SER A 27 8.76 -46.00 22.35
CA SER A 27 8.30 -45.15 21.27
C SER A 27 9.45 -44.20 20.89
N CYS A 28 10.21 -44.60 19.86
CA CYS A 28 11.06 -43.63 19.15
C CYS A 28 10.16 -42.54 18.57
N LYS A 29 10.01 -41.40 19.26
CA LYS A 29 9.49 -40.19 18.67
C LYS A 29 10.49 -39.69 17.63
N GLY A 30 10.35 -40.17 16.39
CA GLY A 30 10.91 -39.49 15.23
C GLY A 30 10.22 -38.14 15.14
N THR A 31 10.94 -37.07 15.48
CA THR A 31 10.55 -35.69 15.13
C THR A 31 10.60 -35.60 13.62
N HIS A 32 9.48 -35.91 12.96
CA HIS A 32 9.26 -35.45 11.60
C HIS A 32 9.12 -33.92 11.70
N THR A 33 10.20 -33.20 11.46
CA THR A 33 10.14 -31.81 11.02
C THR A 33 9.51 -31.88 9.63
N GLN A 34 8.18 -31.73 9.56
CA GLN A 34 7.51 -31.32 8.35
C GLN A 34 8.07 -29.94 8.02
N GLY A 35 8.99 -29.90 7.06
CA GLY A 35 9.37 -28.64 6.43
C GLY A 35 8.07 -28.03 5.90
N ASP A 36 7.75 -26.83 6.36
CA ASP A 36 6.66 -26.02 5.83
C ASP A 36 6.99 -25.68 4.36
N ASN A 37 6.59 -26.57 3.45
CA ASN A 37 6.62 -26.37 2.01
C ASN A 37 5.40 -25.56 1.55
N SER A 38 4.90 -24.64 2.37
CA SER A 38 3.91 -23.68 1.91
C SER A 38 4.55 -22.84 0.81
N VAL A 39 4.21 -23.11 -0.44
CA VAL A 39 4.55 -22.27 -1.57
C VAL A 39 3.96 -20.89 -1.23
N LYS A 40 4.83 -19.90 -0.95
CA LYS A 40 4.39 -18.54 -0.68
C LYS A 40 3.62 -18.05 -1.90
N GLN A 41 2.33 -17.87 -1.75
CA GLN A 41 1.48 -17.36 -2.82
C GLN A 41 1.82 -15.89 -3.07
N VAL A 42 1.63 -15.43 -4.32
CA VAL A 42 1.73 -14.02 -4.68
C VAL A 42 0.70 -13.23 -3.88
N GLN A 43 1.14 -12.21 -3.19
CA GLN A 43 0.28 -11.27 -2.49
C GLN A 43 0.13 -10.01 -3.33
N SER A 44 -1.08 -9.45 -3.38
CA SER A 44 -1.34 -8.17 -4.04
C SER A 44 -2.05 -7.24 -3.08
N THR A 45 -1.65 -5.98 -3.08
CA THR A 45 -2.27 -4.92 -2.29
C THR A 45 -2.60 -3.76 -3.21
N GLU A 46 -3.85 -3.30 -3.20
CA GLU A 46 -4.25 -2.09 -3.89
C GLU A 46 -3.80 -0.90 -3.05
N LEU A 47 -2.91 -0.06 -3.60
CA LEU A 47 -2.38 1.10 -2.87
C LEU A 47 -3.31 2.31 -2.97
N ILE A 48 -3.98 2.49 -4.11
CA ILE A 48 -4.92 3.59 -4.31
C ILE A 48 -5.92 3.22 -5.43
N ARG A 49 -7.16 3.67 -5.26
CA ARG A 49 -8.21 3.68 -6.30
C ARG A 49 -9.02 4.95 -6.14
N THR A 50 -8.93 5.85 -7.11
CA THR A 50 -9.60 7.15 -7.03
C THR A 50 -9.88 7.71 -8.42
N SER A 51 -10.88 8.60 -8.53
CA SER A 51 -11.11 9.50 -9.66
C SER A 51 -10.76 10.95 -9.31
N GLN A 52 -10.09 11.18 -8.17
CA GLN A 52 -9.73 12.49 -7.68
C GLN A 52 -8.24 12.56 -7.38
N SER A 53 -7.65 13.74 -7.53
CA SER A 53 -6.33 14.08 -7.01
C SER A 53 -6.35 14.18 -5.47
N TRP A 54 -5.17 14.27 -4.87
CA TRP A 54 -5.04 14.28 -3.40
C TRP A 54 -5.74 15.44 -2.71
N ASP A 55 -6.01 16.53 -3.41
CA ASP A 55 -6.74 17.71 -2.90
C ASP A 55 -8.27 17.60 -3.07
N GLY A 56 -8.76 16.49 -3.63
CA GLY A 56 -10.17 16.18 -3.81
C GLY A 56 -10.78 16.70 -5.12
N VAL A 57 -9.97 17.22 -6.04
CA VAL A 57 -10.45 17.67 -7.35
C VAL A 57 -10.60 16.48 -8.29
N GLU A 58 -11.72 16.39 -9.01
CA GLU A 58 -11.97 15.35 -10.02
C GLU A 58 -10.90 15.38 -11.10
N LEU A 59 -10.42 14.19 -11.48
CA LEU A 59 -9.48 14.04 -12.59
C LEU A 59 -10.19 14.36 -13.90
N PRO A 60 -9.50 14.96 -14.88
CA PRO A 60 -10.07 15.23 -16.18
C PRO A 60 -10.32 13.93 -16.95
N ASP A 61 -11.15 14.02 -17.99
CA ASP A 61 -11.30 12.95 -18.98
C ASP A 61 -9.95 12.59 -19.61
N TYR A 62 -9.83 11.35 -20.10
CA TYR A 62 -8.66 10.93 -20.86
C TYR A 62 -8.53 11.73 -22.15
N PHE A 63 -7.29 12.03 -22.51
CA PHE A 63 -7.00 12.66 -23.81
C PHE A 63 -7.55 11.84 -24.97
N GLN A 64 -8.07 12.53 -25.99
CA GLN A 64 -8.42 11.91 -27.26
C GLN A 64 -7.15 11.75 -28.09
N GLY A 65 -6.82 10.53 -28.50
CA GLY A 65 -5.68 10.26 -29.35
C GLY A 65 -4.79 9.14 -28.83
N ARG A 66 -3.55 9.09 -29.36
CA ARG A 66 -2.58 8.05 -29.00
C ARG A 66 -1.89 8.41 -27.68
N PRO A 67 -2.00 7.56 -26.65
CA PRO A 67 -1.33 7.83 -25.37
C PRO A 67 0.18 7.68 -25.47
N GLU A 68 0.89 8.44 -24.64
CA GLU A 68 2.29 8.28 -24.30
C GLU A 68 2.38 8.07 -22.79
N LEU A 69 2.97 6.95 -22.35
CA LEU A 69 3.17 6.64 -20.95
C LEU A 69 4.62 6.91 -20.58
N VAL A 70 4.83 7.71 -19.54
CA VAL A 70 6.18 8.06 -19.07
C VAL A 70 6.31 7.69 -17.60
N ALA A 71 7.40 7.02 -17.25
CA ALA A 71 7.78 6.73 -15.87
C ALA A 71 9.03 7.53 -15.52
N VAL A 72 9.01 8.25 -14.40
CA VAL A 72 10.11 9.06 -13.91
C VAL A 72 10.45 8.66 -12.48
N LYS A 73 11.75 8.46 -12.20
CA LYS A 73 12.25 8.36 -10.84
C LYS A 73 12.72 9.73 -10.38
N TYR A 74 12.13 10.24 -9.31
CA TYR A 74 12.63 11.41 -8.59
C TYR A 74 13.43 10.98 -7.38
N GLU A 75 14.52 11.69 -7.13
CA GLU A 75 15.32 11.55 -5.92
C GLU A 75 15.52 12.93 -5.32
N PHE A 76 14.94 13.13 -4.13
CA PHE A 76 15.06 14.39 -3.38
C PHE A 76 16.08 14.20 -2.27
N PRO A 77 17.25 14.80 -2.35
CA PRO A 77 18.16 14.87 -1.20
C PRO A 77 17.46 15.49 0.01
N ALA A 78 17.99 15.26 1.19
CA ALA A 78 17.48 15.87 2.42
C ALA A 78 17.40 17.40 2.30
N GLY A 79 16.26 17.98 2.69
CA GLY A 79 16.02 19.43 2.66
C GLY A 79 15.81 20.03 1.29
N GLN A 80 15.75 19.24 0.21
CA GLN A 80 15.55 19.79 -1.14
C GLN A 80 14.09 19.97 -1.49
N LYS A 81 13.82 20.99 -2.28
CA LYS A 81 12.51 21.34 -2.84
C LYS A 81 12.56 21.34 -4.36
N LEU A 82 11.46 20.94 -5.01
CA LEU A 82 11.22 21.26 -6.42
C LEU A 82 10.73 22.72 -6.55
N GLY A 83 10.95 23.33 -7.73
CA GLY A 83 10.32 24.59 -8.07
C GLY A 83 8.80 24.44 -8.20
N TRP A 84 8.10 25.57 -8.07
CA TRP A 84 6.67 25.63 -8.36
C TRP A 84 6.40 25.21 -9.80
N HIS A 85 5.46 24.29 -9.99
CA HIS A 85 5.09 23.78 -11.29
C HIS A 85 3.64 23.27 -11.29
N HIS A 86 3.11 22.98 -12.47
CA HIS A 86 1.87 22.24 -12.62
C HIS A 86 2.05 21.13 -13.66
N HIS A 87 1.20 20.13 -13.61
CA HIS A 87 1.14 19.05 -14.60
C HIS A 87 -0.08 19.26 -15.51
N PRO A 88 0.11 19.44 -16.85
CA PRO A 88 -1.02 19.50 -17.79
C PRO A 88 -1.60 18.10 -18.08
N VAL A 89 -1.02 17.05 -17.53
CA VAL A 89 -1.38 15.65 -17.74
C VAL A 89 -1.61 14.95 -16.41
N MET A 90 -2.49 13.93 -16.40
CA MET A 90 -2.69 13.10 -15.21
C MET A 90 -1.40 12.35 -14.85
N ASN A 91 -1.12 12.30 -13.56
CA ASN A 91 -0.01 11.52 -13.04
C ASN A 91 -0.34 10.96 -11.66
N TYR A 92 0.32 9.87 -11.34
CA TYR A 92 0.27 9.24 -10.03
C TYR A 92 1.62 8.62 -9.71
N GLY A 93 1.91 8.45 -8.44
CA GLY A 93 3.19 7.90 -8.04
C GLY A 93 3.12 7.02 -6.82
N VAL A 94 4.24 6.33 -6.56
CA VAL A 94 4.45 5.55 -5.34
C VAL A 94 5.74 6.02 -4.69
N LEU A 95 5.63 6.39 -3.41
CA LEU A 95 6.79 6.73 -2.60
C LEU A 95 7.43 5.43 -2.09
N VAL A 96 8.65 5.14 -2.54
CA VAL A 96 9.33 3.90 -2.19
C VAL A 96 10.38 4.08 -1.09
N GLN A 97 10.70 5.34 -0.74
CA GLN A 97 11.59 5.65 0.37
C GLN A 97 11.34 7.06 0.90
N GLY A 98 11.27 7.18 2.23
CA GLY A 98 11.23 8.44 2.95
C GLY A 98 9.84 9.02 3.10
N GLU A 99 9.76 10.36 3.17
CA GLU A 99 8.53 11.12 3.35
C GLU A 99 8.60 12.40 2.49
N LEU A 100 7.60 12.61 1.65
CA LEU A 100 7.50 13.78 0.77
C LEU A 100 6.31 14.64 1.18
N THR A 101 6.50 15.93 1.30
CA THR A 101 5.42 16.90 1.46
C THR A 101 5.14 17.56 0.12
N ILE A 102 3.89 17.49 -0.34
CA ILE A 102 3.40 18.19 -1.53
C ILE A 102 2.59 19.38 -1.06
N ILE A 103 2.87 20.58 -1.60
CA ILE A 103 2.27 21.83 -1.17
C ILE A 103 1.61 22.51 -2.37
N GLY A 104 0.31 22.74 -2.31
CA GLY A 104 -0.43 23.53 -3.28
C GLY A 104 -0.21 25.02 -3.09
N GLN A 105 -0.36 25.81 -4.15
CA GLN A 105 -0.25 27.27 -4.08
C GLN A 105 -1.30 27.90 -3.13
N ASP A 106 -2.41 27.19 -2.86
CA ASP A 106 -3.43 27.58 -1.88
C ASP A 106 -3.03 27.28 -0.43
N GLY A 107 -1.83 26.75 -0.20
CA GLY A 107 -1.30 26.41 1.11
C GLY A 107 -1.75 25.07 1.67
N LYS A 108 -2.54 24.29 0.93
CA LYS A 108 -2.85 22.92 1.33
C LYS A 108 -1.62 22.04 1.23
N GLU A 109 -1.46 21.13 2.18
CA GLU A 109 -0.35 20.19 2.21
C GLU A 109 -0.85 18.75 2.22
N LYS A 110 -0.10 17.87 1.53
CA LYS A 110 -0.23 16.42 1.59
C LYS A 110 1.12 15.82 1.94
N VAL A 111 1.19 15.14 3.06
CA VAL A 111 2.33 14.28 3.39
C VAL A 111 2.09 12.90 2.83
N VAL A 112 3.06 12.37 2.09
CA VAL A 112 3.07 11.02 1.51
C VAL A 112 4.18 10.23 2.19
N HIS A 113 3.86 9.05 2.72
CA HIS A 113 4.81 8.19 3.41
C HIS A 113 5.30 7.03 2.54
N GLU A 114 6.41 6.42 2.94
CA GLU A 114 6.94 5.23 2.28
C GLU A 114 5.88 4.13 2.14
N GLY A 115 5.73 3.59 0.93
CA GLY A 115 4.73 2.59 0.56
C GLY A 115 3.38 3.17 0.13
N GLU A 116 3.14 4.47 0.31
CA GLU A 116 1.90 5.11 -0.14
C GLU A 116 1.94 5.51 -1.61
N ALA A 117 0.76 5.51 -2.23
CA ALA A 117 0.53 6.08 -3.55
C ALA A 117 -0.15 7.46 -3.44
N VAL A 118 0.14 8.32 -4.41
CA VAL A 118 -0.48 9.65 -4.54
C VAL A 118 -0.88 9.90 -5.98
N VAL A 119 -2.03 10.54 -6.19
CA VAL A 119 -2.44 11.13 -7.47
C VAL A 119 -2.30 12.63 -7.35
N GLU A 120 -1.45 13.23 -8.17
CA GLU A 120 -1.18 14.67 -8.12
C GLU A 120 -2.26 15.49 -8.83
N MET A 121 -2.26 16.77 -8.55
CA MET A 121 -3.18 17.75 -9.12
C MET A 121 -2.86 18.02 -10.60
N VAL A 122 -3.90 18.08 -11.41
CA VAL A 122 -3.79 18.46 -12.83
C VAL A 122 -4.07 19.95 -12.98
N ASN A 123 -3.21 20.67 -13.71
CA ASN A 123 -3.29 22.12 -13.96
C ASN A 123 -3.32 22.99 -12.70
N THR A 124 -2.91 22.46 -11.55
CA THR A 124 -2.85 23.20 -10.29
C THR A 124 -1.39 23.36 -9.87
N ILE A 125 -0.99 24.59 -9.56
CA ILE A 125 0.38 24.93 -9.19
C ILE A 125 0.69 24.37 -7.80
N HIS A 126 1.79 23.63 -7.71
CA HIS A 126 2.28 23.01 -6.48
C HIS A 126 3.79 22.79 -6.55
N HIS A 127 4.35 22.37 -5.44
CA HIS A 127 5.72 21.86 -5.38
C HIS A 127 5.82 20.72 -4.37
N GLY A 128 6.88 19.90 -4.51
CA GLY A 128 7.23 18.87 -3.55
C GLY A 128 8.49 19.23 -2.77
N GLU A 129 8.55 18.88 -1.48
CA GLU A 129 9.75 19.05 -0.67
C GLU A 129 10.03 17.89 0.25
N ASN A 130 11.31 17.58 0.43
CA ASN A 130 11.81 16.65 1.42
C ASN A 130 12.20 17.43 2.69
N ARG A 131 11.31 17.45 3.69
CA ARG A 131 11.56 18.07 5.01
C ARG A 131 12.38 17.19 5.94
N GLY A 132 12.67 15.95 5.53
CA GLY A 132 13.38 14.96 6.32
C GLY A 132 14.91 15.07 6.21
N THR A 133 15.58 14.14 6.88
CA THR A 133 17.06 14.04 6.94
C THR A 133 17.63 12.93 6.05
N LYS A 134 16.76 12.16 5.38
CA LYS A 134 17.14 11.07 4.47
C LYS A 134 16.63 11.39 3.06
N PRO A 135 17.26 10.84 2.00
CA PRO A 135 16.74 10.98 0.65
C PRO A 135 15.33 10.40 0.51
N VAL A 136 14.51 11.05 -0.30
CA VAL A 136 13.20 10.57 -0.75
C VAL A 136 13.32 10.01 -2.14
N ILE A 137 12.70 8.85 -2.40
CA ILE A 137 12.62 8.24 -3.72
C ILE A 137 11.16 8.05 -4.09
N LEU A 138 10.75 8.69 -5.19
CA LEU A 138 9.40 8.67 -5.72
C LEU A 138 9.43 8.20 -7.18
N TYR A 139 8.59 7.23 -7.51
CA TYR A 139 8.31 6.86 -8.90
C TYR A 139 6.99 7.46 -9.34
N MET A 140 7.04 8.30 -10.38
CA MET A 140 5.87 8.93 -10.97
C MET A 140 5.57 8.34 -12.33
N PHE A 141 4.30 8.16 -12.62
CA PHE A 141 3.77 7.63 -13.88
C PHE A 141 2.82 8.67 -14.48
N TYR A 142 3.11 9.10 -15.68
CA TYR A 142 2.37 10.13 -16.40
C TYR A 142 1.56 9.49 -17.54
N LEU A 143 0.26 9.82 -17.58
CA LEU A 143 -0.62 9.50 -18.68
C LEU A 143 -0.66 10.72 -19.62
N SER A 144 0.22 10.71 -20.61
CA SER A 144 0.44 11.83 -21.50
C SER A 144 0.03 11.49 -22.94
N GLN A 145 0.26 12.41 -23.84
CA GLN A 145 0.29 12.20 -25.28
C GLN A 145 1.50 12.93 -25.87
N LYS A 146 1.89 12.51 -27.08
CA LYS A 146 3.04 13.06 -27.77
C LYS A 146 3.00 14.60 -27.78
N ASP A 147 4.18 15.20 -27.56
CA ASP A 147 4.44 16.65 -27.60
C ASP A 147 3.81 17.46 -26.43
N LEU A 148 3.19 16.81 -25.42
CA LEU A 148 2.77 17.48 -24.20
C LEU A 148 3.90 17.45 -23.15
N PRO A 149 4.18 18.60 -22.49
CA PRO A 149 5.11 18.61 -21.38
C PRO A 149 4.54 17.86 -20.18
N LEU A 150 5.40 17.15 -19.43
CA LEU A 150 4.99 16.48 -18.19
C LEU A 150 4.78 17.47 -17.05
N ALA A 151 5.52 18.59 -17.06
CA ALA A 151 5.40 19.65 -16.10
C ALA A 151 5.73 21.01 -16.76
N VAL A 152 5.04 22.05 -16.29
CA VAL A 152 5.31 23.46 -16.65
C VAL A 152 5.80 24.17 -15.41
N GLN A 153 6.99 24.76 -15.48
CA GLN A 153 7.64 25.44 -14.35
C GLN A 153 7.13 26.88 -14.19
N HIS A 154 7.11 27.36 -12.95
CA HIS A 154 6.72 28.70 -12.54
C HIS A 154 7.86 29.41 -11.78
N PRO A 155 8.98 29.75 -12.49
CA PRO A 155 10.14 30.36 -11.82
C PRO A 155 9.87 31.78 -11.29
N GLU A 156 8.77 32.39 -11.70
CA GLU A 156 8.30 33.70 -11.20
C GLU A 156 7.74 33.63 -9.77
N ILE A 157 7.42 32.41 -9.27
CA ILE A 157 6.91 32.23 -7.92
C ILE A 157 8.09 31.82 -7.01
N PRO A 158 8.46 32.66 -6.03
CA PRO A 158 9.56 32.34 -5.14
C PRO A 158 9.22 31.13 -4.25
N LEU A 159 10.22 30.29 -4.01
CA LEU A 159 10.17 29.28 -2.95
C LEU A 159 10.60 29.94 -1.63
N GLU A 160 9.73 29.94 -0.66
CA GLU A 160 10.04 30.40 0.71
C GLU A 160 10.85 29.38 1.49
#